data_bcfdf07b87ace5cb3604f20acdbd9eef
#
_entry.id   bcfdf07b87ace5cb3604f20acdbd9eef
#
_cell.length_a   1.000
_cell.length_b   1.000
_cell.length_c   1.000
_cell.angle_alpha   90.00
_cell.angle_beta   90.00
_cell.angle_gamma   90.00
#
_symmetry.space_group_name_H-M   'P 1'
#
loop_
_entity.id
_entity.type
_entity.pdbx_description
1 polymer ?
#
loop_
_entity_poly.entity_id
_entity_poly.type
_entity_poly.pdbx_seq_one_letter_code
_entity_poly.pdbx_strand_id
1 'polypeptide(L)'
;MLGGRERWSTIVAVVFGVGVLSVVAIVGAVKTGDPRWMFLSLPFMAMLFVLGRFAPTGYRLAPDGVRVERRAWNVLIPYRRIRGVDRMPRSMAGLSMFGSQGVFGRFGTFWNMRLGVYRLYLTNREAVVWLATDAGWVGLSPDRPEEFMHRLEARRT
;
A
#
# COMPACT_ATOMS: atom_id res chain seq x y z
N MET A 1 -6.17 8.94 -17.68
CA MET A 1 -4.71 8.74 -17.93
C MET A 1 -3.81 9.56 -17.00
N LEU A 2 -4.10 9.65 -15.69
CA LEU A 2 -3.30 10.40 -14.71
C LEU A 2 -2.50 9.51 -13.73
N GLY A 3 -2.65 8.19 -13.79
CA GLY A 3 -2.06 7.28 -12.79
C GLY A 3 -0.55 7.00 -12.90
N GLY A 4 0.07 7.25 -14.04
CA GLY A 4 1.51 7.00 -14.23
C GLY A 4 2.39 8.12 -13.66
N ARG A 5 2.00 9.37 -13.80
CA ARG A 5 2.81 10.53 -13.39
C ARG A 5 2.95 10.66 -11.88
N GLU A 6 1.91 10.36 -11.12
CA GLU A 6 1.97 10.42 -9.65
C GLU A 6 2.86 9.32 -9.04
N ARG A 7 2.89 8.14 -9.66
CA ARG A 7 3.81 7.06 -9.22
C ARG A 7 5.27 7.45 -9.45
N TRP A 8 5.57 8.01 -10.62
CA TRP A 8 6.91 8.47 -10.95
C TRP A 8 7.37 9.58 -10.02
N SER A 9 6.52 10.58 -9.75
CA SER A 9 6.88 11.69 -8.86
C SER A 9 7.19 11.23 -7.43
N THR A 10 6.42 10.28 -6.89
CA THR A 10 6.67 9.76 -5.54
C THR A 10 7.92 8.88 -5.50
N ILE A 11 8.11 8.00 -6.49
CA ILE A 11 9.32 7.18 -6.60
C ILE A 11 10.54 8.09 -6.74
N VAL A 12 10.47 9.07 -7.63
CA VAL A 12 11.55 10.04 -7.84
C VAL A 12 11.84 10.82 -6.56
N ALA A 13 10.81 11.30 -5.85
CA ALA A 13 11.00 12.05 -4.61
C ALA A 13 11.66 11.21 -3.51
N VAL A 14 11.26 9.93 -3.38
CA VAL A 14 11.85 9.01 -2.39
C VAL A 14 13.29 8.65 -2.78
N VAL A 15 13.53 8.28 -4.04
CA VAL A 15 14.87 7.94 -4.53
C VAL A 15 15.79 9.16 -4.45
N PHE A 16 15.27 10.35 -4.80
CA PHE A 16 16.00 11.60 -4.68
C PHE A 16 16.31 11.93 -3.21
N GLY A 17 15.35 11.78 -2.31
CA GLY A 17 15.55 11.98 -0.87
C GLY A 17 16.60 11.04 -0.28
N VAL A 18 16.55 9.74 -0.65
CA VAL A 18 17.60 8.77 -0.27
C VAL A 18 18.95 9.17 -0.85
N GLY A 19 18.96 9.52 -2.13
CA GLY A 19 20.18 9.93 -2.82
C GLY A 19 20.81 11.15 -2.17
N VAL A 20 20.02 12.20 -1.92
CA VAL A 20 20.50 13.44 -1.28
C VAL A 20 21.03 13.17 0.12
N LEU A 21 20.31 12.44 0.96
CA LEU A 21 20.76 12.10 2.32
C LEU A 21 22.04 11.25 2.29
N SER A 22 22.14 10.32 1.35
CA SER A 22 23.35 9.51 1.20
C SER A 22 24.56 10.37 0.76
N VAL A 23 24.33 11.27 -0.19
CA VAL A 23 25.40 12.22 -0.64
C VAL A 23 25.83 13.14 0.50
N VAL A 24 24.87 13.71 1.24
CA VAL A 24 25.16 14.55 2.41
C VAL A 24 25.96 13.78 3.46
N ALA A 25 25.56 12.53 3.75
CA ALA A 25 26.26 11.66 4.69
C ALA A 25 27.70 11.37 4.23
N ILE A 26 27.91 11.05 2.96
CA ILE A 26 29.24 10.77 2.39
C ILE A 26 30.10 12.03 2.40
N VAL A 27 29.59 13.17 1.91
CA VAL A 27 30.33 14.44 1.87
C VAL A 27 30.68 14.91 3.28
N GLY A 28 29.72 14.75 4.23
CA GLY A 28 29.99 15.08 5.64
C GLY A 28 31.11 14.21 6.22
N ALA A 29 31.06 12.90 6.01
CA ALA A 29 32.10 11.97 6.47
C ALA A 29 33.48 12.29 5.86
N VAL A 30 33.52 12.58 4.56
CA VAL A 30 34.79 12.91 3.85
C VAL A 30 35.37 14.25 4.33
N LYS A 31 34.53 15.27 4.50
CA LYS A 31 35.00 16.61 4.92
C LYS A 31 35.45 16.69 6.37
N THR A 32 34.75 15.98 7.24
CA THR A 32 35.03 16.04 8.69
C THR A 32 35.93 14.91 9.16
N GLY A 33 36.12 13.87 8.35
CA GLY A 33 36.82 12.64 8.77
C GLY A 33 36.01 11.80 9.80
N ASP A 34 34.76 12.20 10.08
CA ASP A 34 33.94 11.56 11.10
C ASP A 34 32.93 10.61 10.43
N PRO A 35 33.05 9.27 10.63
CA PRO A 35 32.14 8.29 10.04
C PRO A 35 30.71 8.37 10.60
N ARG A 36 30.48 9.13 11.68
CA ARG A 36 29.13 9.30 12.27
C ARG A 36 28.13 9.90 11.29
N TRP A 37 28.57 10.66 10.31
CA TRP A 37 27.73 11.17 9.24
C TRP A 37 27.00 10.08 8.46
N MET A 38 27.60 8.89 8.34
CA MET A 38 26.97 7.75 7.66
C MET A 38 25.73 7.25 8.39
N PHE A 39 25.66 7.43 9.72
CA PHE A 39 24.47 7.04 10.49
C PHE A 39 23.23 7.89 10.16
N LEU A 40 23.39 9.05 9.51
CA LEU A 40 22.27 9.90 9.11
C LEU A 40 21.31 9.21 8.10
N SER A 41 21.83 8.31 7.26
CA SER A 41 21.05 7.57 6.28
C SER A 41 20.33 6.34 6.87
N LEU A 42 20.78 5.81 8.00
CA LEU A 42 20.24 4.58 8.59
C LEU A 42 18.75 4.63 8.96
N PRO A 43 18.25 5.70 9.64
CA PRO A 43 16.82 5.76 9.97
C PRO A 43 15.94 5.75 8.74
N PHE A 44 16.40 6.39 7.65
CA PHE A 44 15.64 6.42 6.41
C PHE A 44 15.65 5.07 5.70
N MET A 45 16.80 4.39 5.64
CA MET A 45 16.91 3.03 5.10
C MET A 45 16.06 2.05 5.91
N ALA A 46 16.11 2.14 7.24
CA ALA A 46 15.28 1.34 8.14
C ALA A 46 13.79 1.57 7.89
N MET A 47 13.36 2.82 7.71
CA MET A 47 11.98 3.18 7.39
C MET A 47 11.53 2.55 6.07
N LEU A 48 12.32 2.62 5.01
CA LEU A 48 12.00 1.98 3.72
C LEU A 48 11.89 0.47 3.86
N PHE A 49 12.80 -0.15 4.58
CA PHE A 49 12.78 -1.59 4.84
C PHE A 49 11.50 -2.00 5.60
N VAL A 50 11.15 -1.26 6.64
CA VAL A 50 9.93 -1.48 7.41
C VAL A 50 8.70 -1.31 6.53
N LEU A 51 8.59 -0.20 5.78
CA LEU A 51 7.45 0.05 4.88
C LEU A 51 7.29 -1.06 3.83
N GLY A 52 8.40 -1.55 3.26
CA GLY A 52 8.36 -2.64 2.28
C GLY A 52 7.79 -3.95 2.84
N ARG A 53 7.89 -4.19 4.15
CA ARG A 53 7.32 -5.39 4.78
C ARG A 53 5.81 -5.35 4.93
N PHE A 54 5.21 -4.17 4.90
CA PHE A 54 3.76 -3.98 4.99
C PHE A 54 3.07 -3.96 3.63
N ALA A 55 3.84 -3.90 2.54
CA ALA A 55 3.28 -3.96 1.19
C ALA A 55 2.55 -5.29 0.96
N PRO A 56 1.36 -5.27 0.33
CA PRO A 56 0.68 -6.50 -0.04
C PRO A 56 1.49 -7.25 -1.11
N THR A 57 1.61 -8.56 -0.94
CA THR A 57 2.31 -9.45 -1.87
C THR A 57 1.35 -10.36 -2.62
N GLY A 58 0.13 -10.54 -2.12
CA GLY A 58 -0.88 -11.37 -2.75
C GLY A 58 -2.21 -11.34 -2.02
N TYR A 59 -3.20 -11.98 -2.64
CA TYR A 59 -4.55 -12.12 -2.09
C TYR A 59 -5.00 -13.57 -2.23
N ARG A 60 -5.48 -14.14 -1.13
CA ARG A 60 -5.96 -15.51 -1.10
C ARG A 60 -7.36 -15.59 -0.47
N LEU A 61 -8.23 -16.35 -1.10
CA LEU A 61 -9.53 -16.71 -0.53
C LEU A 61 -9.33 -17.90 0.42
N ALA A 62 -9.23 -17.61 1.71
CA ALA A 62 -9.15 -18.61 2.78
C ALA A 62 -10.54 -19.14 3.17
N PRO A 63 -10.67 -20.23 3.94
CA PRO A 63 -11.97 -20.72 4.39
C PRO A 63 -12.75 -19.72 5.26
N ASP A 64 -12.06 -18.86 5.97
CA ASP A 64 -12.58 -17.91 6.97
C ASP A 64 -12.74 -16.48 6.44
N GLY A 65 -12.18 -16.17 5.25
CA GLY A 65 -12.24 -14.83 4.68
C GLY A 65 -11.24 -14.58 3.57
N VAL A 66 -11.15 -13.31 3.17
CA VAL A 66 -10.13 -12.83 2.24
C VAL A 66 -8.85 -12.52 3.02
N ARG A 67 -7.78 -13.21 2.69
CA ARG A 67 -6.45 -13.00 3.28
C ARG A 67 -5.59 -12.15 2.35
N VAL A 68 -5.18 -10.99 2.86
CA VAL A 68 -4.17 -10.15 2.21
C VAL A 68 -2.81 -10.58 2.73
N GLU A 69 -2.01 -11.16 1.86
CA GLU A 69 -0.66 -11.62 2.18
C GLU A 69 0.31 -10.44 2.21
N ARG A 70 1.14 -10.36 3.23
CA ARG A 70 2.20 -9.37 3.42
C ARG A 70 3.41 -10.03 4.07
N ARG A 71 4.58 -9.44 3.87
CA ARG A 71 5.81 -9.98 4.47
C ARG A 71 5.87 -9.85 5.98
N ALA A 72 5.22 -8.83 6.56
CA ALA A 72 5.18 -8.63 8.01
C ALA A 72 4.16 -9.57 8.67
N TRP A 73 2.88 -9.37 8.38
CA TRP A 73 1.76 -10.22 8.83
C TRP A 73 0.59 -10.10 7.86
N ASN A 74 -0.16 -11.19 7.74
CA ASN A 74 -1.33 -11.25 6.89
C ASN A 74 -2.51 -10.52 7.54
N VAL A 75 -3.35 -9.90 6.69
CA VAL A 75 -4.61 -9.32 7.14
C VAL A 75 -5.74 -10.21 6.68
N LEU A 76 -6.60 -10.62 7.62
CA LEU A 76 -7.81 -11.37 7.34
C LEU A 76 -9.01 -10.44 7.33
N ILE A 77 -9.82 -10.51 6.26
CA ILE A 77 -11.12 -9.87 6.14
C ILE A 77 -12.17 -10.98 6.14
N PRO A 78 -12.83 -11.26 7.28
CA PRO A 78 -13.78 -12.35 7.38
C PRO A 78 -14.97 -12.17 6.42
N TYR A 79 -15.46 -13.24 5.78
CA TYR A 79 -16.61 -13.19 4.86
C TYR A 79 -17.84 -12.57 5.52
N ARG A 80 -18.10 -12.86 6.79
CA ARG A 80 -19.23 -12.30 7.56
C ARG A 80 -19.23 -10.78 7.65
N ARG A 81 -18.07 -10.12 7.46
CA ARG A 81 -17.94 -8.66 7.46
C ARG A 81 -18.09 -8.05 6.07
N ILE A 82 -18.08 -8.85 5.02
CA ILE A 82 -18.17 -8.38 3.65
C ILE A 82 -19.65 -8.27 3.28
N ARG A 83 -20.16 -7.05 3.13
CA ARG A 83 -21.53 -6.75 2.78
C ARG A 83 -21.78 -6.73 1.27
N GLY A 84 -20.78 -6.38 0.50
CA GLY A 84 -20.85 -6.27 -0.94
C GLY A 84 -19.48 -6.28 -1.60
N VAL A 85 -19.48 -6.63 -2.88
CA VAL A 85 -18.31 -6.60 -3.74
C VAL A 85 -18.64 -5.70 -4.91
N ASP A 86 -17.78 -4.75 -5.24
CA ASP A 86 -18.02 -3.78 -6.30
C ASP A 86 -16.74 -3.57 -7.10
N ARG A 87 -16.88 -3.41 -8.41
CA ARG A 87 -15.80 -3.08 -9.31
C ARG A 87 -15.85 -1.63 -9.81
N MET A 88 -16.89 -0.89 -9.46
CA MET A 88 -17.00 0.51 -9.88
C MET A 88 -15.78 1.31 -9.44
N PRO A 89 -15.19 2.12 -10.32
CA PRO A 89 -14.08 2.98 -9.98
C PRO A 89 -14.52 4.01 -8.95
N ARG A 90 -14.14 3.81 -7.69
CA ARG A 90 -14.34 4.77 -6.64
C ARG A 90 -13.15 5.72 -6.60
N SER A 91 -13.40 6.96 -6.24
CA SER A 91 -12.32 7.92 -6.07
C SER A 91 -11.37 7.42 -4.97
N MET A 92 -10.15 7.07 -5.38
CA MET A 92 -9.07 6.72 -4.47
C MET A 92 -8.33 7.97 -3.95
N ALA A 93 -8.75 9.16 -4.37
CA ALA A 93 -8.19 10.41 -3.87
C ALA A 93 -8.63 10.60 -2.42
N GLY A 94 -7.69 10.71 -1.52
CA GLY A 94 -7.94 10.93 -0.09
C GLY A 94 -6.64 11.16 0.67
N LEU A 95 -6.78 11.70 1.88
CA LEU A 95 -5.66 11.89 2.79
C LEU A 95 -5.20 10.54 3.33
N SER A 96 -3.90 10.29 3.28
CA SER A 96 -3.31 9.13 3.94
C SER A 96 -3.25 9.41 5.43
N MET A 97 -3.97 8.61 6.21
CA MET A 97 -3.86 8.65 7.67
C MET A 97 -2.68 7.80 8.14
N PHE A 98 -2.54 6.61 7.54
CA PHE A 98 -1.46 5.68 7.83
C PHE A 98 -1.19 4.80 6.61
N GLY A 99 0.06 4.71 6.14
CA GLY A 99 0.45 3.82 5.06
C GLY A 99 1.34 4.47 4.01
N SER A 100 1.49 3.80 2.87
CA SER A 100 2.32 4.24 1.75
C SER A 100 1.46 4.55 0.53
N GLN A 101 1.85 5.60 -0.21
CA GLN A 101 1.20 5.98 -1.48
C GLN A 101 2.15 5.86 -2.69
N GLY A 102 3.25 5.13 -2.58
CA GLY A 102 4.27 5.22 -3.62
C GLY A 102 5.03 3.94 -3.92
N VAL A 103 6.21 3.83 -3.36
CA VAL A 103 7.28 2.91 -3.79
C VAL A 103 6.88 1.43 -3.81
N PHE A 104 6.10 0.99 -2.83
CA PHE A 104 5.69 -0.41 -2.67
C PHE A 104 4.21 -0.65 -2.98
N GLY A 105 3.55 0.24 -3.72
CA GLY A 105 2.12 0.22 -3.94
C GLY A 105 1.37 1.24 -3.08
N ARG A 106 0.05 1.12 -3.05
CA ARG A 106 -0.81 1.97 -2.22
C ARG A 106 -1.49 1.12 -1.17
N PHE A 107 -1.05 1.22 0.06
CA PHE A 107 -1.60 0.42 1.15
C PHE A 107 -1.69 1.24 2.44
N GLY A 108 -2.67 0.90 3.26
CA GLY A 108 -2.90 1.58 4.53
C GLY A 108 -4.32 2.10 4.68
N THR A 109 -4.50 3.02 5.62
CA THR A 109 -5.78 3.66 5.94
C THR A 109 -5.82 5.07 5.37
N PHE A 110 -6.91 5.37 4.69
CA PHE A 110 -7.16 6.63 4.00
C PHE A 110 -8.51 7.18 4.42
N TRP A 111 -8.69 8.47 4.25
CA TRP A 111 -9.96 9.15 4.48
C TRP A 111 -10.28 10.08 3.31
N ASN A 112 -11.54 10.12 2.91
CA ASN A 112 -12.08 11.17 2.05
C ASN A 112 -13.54 11.45 2.41
N MET A 113 -14.06 12.60 1.95
CA MET A 113 -15.42 13.06 2.26
C MET A 113 -16.53 12.17 1.70
N ARG A 114 -16.24 11.34 0.66
CA ARG A 114 -17.25 10.50 -0.01
C ARG A 114 -17.35 9.10 0.57
N LEU A 115 -16.22 8.51 0.95
CA LEU A 115 -16.12 7.12 1.43
C LEU A 115 -15.93 7.03 2.94
N GLY A 116 -15.66 8.18 3.61
CA GLY A 116 -15.18 8.17 4.98
C GLY A 116 -13.81 7.52 5.11
N VAL A 117 -13.62 6.72 6.15
CA VAL A 117 -12.40 5.93 6.36
C VAL A 117 -12.45 4.68 5.49
N TYR A 118 -11.41 4.45 4.71
CA TYR A 118 -11.26 3.26 3.88
C TYR A 118 -9.83 2.73 3.91
N ARG A 119 -9.68 1.44 3.61
CA ARG A 119 -8.37 0.77 3.58
C ARG A 119 -8.03 0.35 2.17
N LEU A 120 -6.77 0.53 1.81
CA LEU A 120 -6.26 0.09 0.52
C LEU A 120 -5.14 -0.92 0.74
N TYR A 121 -5.14 -1.93 -0.11
CA TYR A 121 -4.08 -2.92 -0.24
C TYR A 121 -3.87 -3.14 -1.73
N LEU A 122 -3.21 -2.20 -2.41
CA LEU A 122 -3.08 -2.18 -3.86
C LEU A 122 -1.63 -2.35 -4.28
N THR A 123 -1.39 -3.33 -5.14
CA THR A 123 -0.16 -3.49 -5.92
C THR A 123 -0.32 -2.87 -7.31
N ASN A 124 -1.54 -2.95 -7.87
CA ASN A 124 -1.91 -2.33 -9.15
C ASN A 124 -3.15 -1.44 -8.94
N ARG A 125 -3.16 -0.27 -9.59
CA ARG A 125 -4.27 0.70 -9.48
C ARG A 125 -5.37 0.50 -10.53
N GLU A 126 -5.10 -0.27 -11.57
CA GLU A 126 -6.02 -0.44 -12.71
C GLU A 126 -7.04 -1.54 -12.46
N ALA A 127 -6.68 -2.54 -11.67
CA ALA A 127 -7.50 -3.71 -11.39
C ALA A 127 -7.98 -3.72 -9.92
N VAL A 128 -8.84 -2.78 -9.54
CA VAL A 128 -9.29 -2.65 -8.15
C VAL A 128 -10.65 -3.28 -7.95
N VAL A 129 -10.73 -4.17 -6.96
CA VAL A 129 -11.96 -4.74 -6.40
C VAL A 129 -12.23 -4.08 -5.06
N TRP A 130 -13.43 -3.56 -4.87
CA TRP A 130 -13.85 -2.92 -3.65
C TRP A 130 -14.75 -3.86 -2.83
N LEU A 131 -14.40 -4.03 -1.59
CA LEU A 131 -15.19 -4.77 -0.61
C LEU A 131 -15.88 -3.76 0.31
N ALA A 132 -17.20 -3.75 0.32
CA ALA A 132 -17.97 -3.05 1.35
C ALA A 132 -17.94 -3.91 2.61
N THR A 133 -17.41 -3.38 3.71
CA THR A 133 -17.34 -4.08 5.00
C THR A 133 -18.01 -3.28 6.11
N ASP A 134 -18.30 -3.93 7.23
CA ASP A 134 -18.85 -3.25 8.42
C ASP A 134 -17.91 -2.13 8.94
N ALA A 135 -16.62 -2.23 8.66
CA ALA A 135 -15.59 -1.27 9.07
C ALA A 135 -15.19 -0.28 7.97
N GLY A 136 -16.03 -0.12 6.93
CA GLY A 136 -15.78 0.74 5.79
C GLY A 136 -15.29 -0.02 4.55
N TRP A 137 -14.87 0.73 3.56
CA TRP A 137 -14.45 0.18 2.27
C TRP A 137 -13.02 -0.35 2.30
N VAL A 138 -12.80 -1.46 1.61
CA VAL A 138 -11.47 -2.06 1.43
C VAL A 138 -11.23 -2.27 -0.06
N GLY A 139 -10.17 -1.64 -0.59
CA GLY A 139 -9.73 -1.83 -1.97
C GLY A 139 -8.60 -2.86 -2.05
N LEU A 140 -8.77 -3.83 -2.94
CA LEU A 140 -7.81 -4.88 -3.27
C LEU A 140 -7.49 -4.83 -4.76
N SER A 141 -6.32 -5.29 -5.17
CA SER A 141 -5.96 -5.39 -6.61
C SER A 141 -5.46 -6.80 -6.97
N PRO A 142 -6.36 -7.80 -6.99
CA PRO A 142 -6.00 -9.14 -7.41
C PRO A 142 -5.60 -9.15 -8.90
N ASP A 143 -4.73 -10.09 -9.30
CA ASP A 143 -4.26 -10.21 -10.69
C ASP A 143 -5.40 -10.51 -11.66
N ARG A 144 -6.41 -11.27 -11.21
CA ARG A 144 -7.61 -11.62 -11.98
C ARG A 144 -8.87 -11.17 -11.24
N PRO A 145 -9.27 -9.89 -11.38
CA PRO A 145 -10.33 -9.30 -10.56
C PRO A 145 -11.68 -10.01 -10.72
N GLU A 146 -12.06 -10.38 -11.95
CA GLU A 146 -13.34 -11.02 -12.23
C GLU A 146 -13.44 -12.43 -11.67
N GLU A 147 -12.40 -13.22 -11.87
CA GLU A 147 -12.30 -14.56 -11.29
C GLU A 147 -12.31 -14.50 -9.76
N PHE A 148 -11.59 -13.52 -9.20
CA PHE A 148 -11.56 -13.30 -7.76
C PHE A 148 -12.94 -12.94 -7.21
N MET A 149 -13.68 -12.04 -7.86
CA MET A 149 -15.02 -11.63 -7.46
C MET A 149 -16.00 -12.82 -7.53
N HIS A 150 -16.01 -13.56 -8.64
CA HIS A 150 -16.87 -14.73 -8.80
C HIS A 150 -16.63 -15.79 -7.73
N ARG A 151 -15.36 -16.10 -7.46
CA ARG A 151 -14.99 -17.06 -6.39
C ARG A 151 -15.32 -16.53 -4.99
N LEU A 152 -15.23 -15.23 -4.78
CA LEU A 152 -15.57 -14.59 -3.51
C LEU A 152 -17.08 -14.64 -3.26
N GLU A 153 -17.88 -14.34 -4.27
CA GLU A 153 -19.35 -14.42 -4.18
C GLU A 153 -19.83 -15.84 -3.90
N ALA A 154 -19.26 -16.84 -4.59
CA ALA A 154 -19.56 -18.26 -4.35
C ALA A 154 -19.24 -18.74 -2.92
N ARG A 155 -18.36 -18.06 -2.19
CA ARG A 155 -17.98 -18.40 -0.80
C ARG A 155 -18.74 -17.59 0.26
N ARG A 156 -19.43 -16.54 -0.16
CA ARG A 156 -20.27 -15.73 0.74
C ARG A 156 -21.69 -16.29 0.92
N THR A 157 -22.12 -17.09 -0.05
CA THR A 157 -23.46 -17.77 -0.01
C THR A 157 -23.40 -18.92 0.95
#